data_86c947941174f2acbba636602ea810d8
#
_entry.id   86c947941174f2acbba636602ea810d8
#
_cell.length_a   1.000
_cell.length_b   1.000
_cell.length_c   1.000
_cell.angle_alpha   90.00
_cell.angle_beta   90.00
_cell.angle_gamma   90.00
#
_symmetry.space_group_name_H-M   'P 1'
#
loop_
_entity.id
_entity.type
_entity.pdbx_description
1 polymer ?
#
loop_
_entity_poly.entity_id
_entity_poly.type
_entity_poly.pdbx_seq_one_letter_code
_entity_poly.pdbx_strand_id
1 'polypeptide(L)'
;GYCYNPEIVFGKGIISFSELFSFLKKRIGLLDAVVFSGGECLLHKDIVEVVRRVKQMGFLVKIDTNGSKPLVLEKLLKEKRIDYVAMDFKGTKEKFQSIAKLDSYERFINCLLQLKKSGIPFEIRTTFHSDLLNKSDILEMQEVLENEGYSNPFYVQNFRRYQNTIEPLPDSILLNETN
;
A
#
# COMPACT_ATOMS: atom_id res chain seq x y z
N GLY A 1 4.49 7.48 -12.33
CA GLY A 1 3.81 7.74 -11.22
C GLY A 1 4.31 8.73 -10.17
N TYR A 2 3.42 9.09 -9.31
CA TYR A 2 3.57 10.09 -8.24
C TYR A 2 4.26 9.57 -6.95
N CYS A 3 5.13 8.55 -7.04
CA CYS A 3 5.84 8.08 -5.86
C CYS A 3 6.80 9.17 -5.35
N TYR A 4 6.70 9.50 -4.05
CA TYR A 4 7.53 10.53 -3.41
C TYR A 4 8.95 10.08 -3.06
N ASN A 5 9.22 8.78 -3.17
CA ASN A 5 10.49 8.19 -2.76
C ASN A 5 11.14 7.44 -3.92
N PRO A 6 11.58 8.12 -4.99
CA PRO A 6 12.24 7.47 -6.12
C PRO A 6 13.48 6.69 -5.68
N GLU A 7 14.21 7.17 -4.67
CA GLU A 7 15.38 6.49 -4.12
C GLU A 7 15.06 5.12 -3.53
N ILE A 8 13.88 4.94 -2.92
CA ILE A 8 13.44 3.63 -2.40
C ILE A 8 13.08 2.68 -3.56
N VAL A 9 12.50 3.22 -4.65
CA VAL A 9 12.09 2.41 -5.79
C VAL A 9 13.27 1.94 -6.63
N PHE A 10 14.27 2.82 -6.84
CA PHE A 10 15.42 2.55 -7.69
C PHE A 10 16.70 2.24 -6.91
N GLY A 11 16.69 2.48 -5.60
CA GLY A 11 17.84 2.26 -4.72
C GLY A 11 18.06 0.79 -4.40
N LYS A 12 19.27 0.50 -3.93
CA LYS A 12 19.60 -0.81 -3.35
C LYS A 12 19.47 -0.72 -1.83
N GLY A 13 18.92 -1.75 -1.21
CA GLY A 13 18.91 -1.86 0.24
C GLY A 13 20.33 -1.82 0.80
N ILE A 14 20.57 -0.95 1.78
CA ILE A 14 21.87 -0.76 2.42
C ILE A 14 21.99 -1.46 3.77
N ILE A 15 20.86 -1.91 4.33
CA ILE A 15 20.79 -2.56 5.65
C ILE A 15 20.58 -4.06 5.45
N SER A 16 21.44 -4.86 6.06
CA SER A 16 21.29 -6.32 6.04
C SER A 16 20.16 -6.80 6.97
N PHE A 17 19.65 -8.00 6.71
CA PHE A 17 18.68 -8.61 7.63
C PHE A 17 19.24 -8.83 9.04
N SER A 18 20.54 -9.09 9.18
CA SER A 18 21.17 -9.20 10.48
C SER A 18 21.08 -7.90 11.27
N GLU A 19 21.39 -6.79 10.63
CA GLU A 19 21.29 -5.45 11.25
C GLU A 19 19.83 -5.12 11.59
N LEU A 20 18.87 -5.39 10.67
CA LEU A 20 17.45 -5.20 10.91
C LEU A 20 16.99 -5.96 12.17
N PHE A 21 17.28 -7.24 12.26
CA PHE A 21 16.83 -8.05 13.39
C PHE A 21 17.57 -7.68 14.69
N SER A 22 18.85 -7.30 14.63
CA SER A 22 19.58 -6.76 15.78
C SER A 22 18.96 -5.45 16.28
N PHE A 23 18.57 -4.58 15.37
CA PHE A 23 17.86 -3.34 15.68
C PHE A 23 16.52 -3.62 16.35
N LEU A 24 15.70 -4.50 15.79
CA LEU A 24 14.38 -4.85 16.32
C LEU A 24 14.48 -5.53 17.70
N LYS A 25 15.46 -6.45 17.88
CA LYS A 25 15.69 -7.12 19.16
C LYS A 25 15.90 -6.14 20.31
N LYS A 26 16.62 -5.05 20.06
CA LYS A 26 16.86 -4.00 21.09
C LYS A 26 15.61 -3.14 21.37
N ARG A 27 14.52 -3.32 20.63
CA ARG A 27 13.29 -2.53 20.72
C ARG A 27 12.06 -3.35 21.11
N ILE A 28 12.24 -4.59 21.48
CA ILE A 28 11.17 -5.39 22.09
C ILE A 28 10.72 -4.71 23.38
N GLY A 29 9.41 -4.48 23.50
CA GLY A 29 8.82 -3.72 24.61
C GLY A 29 8.90 -2.20 24.48
N LEU A 30 9.57 -1.66 23.44
CA LEU A 30 9.63 -0.22 23.13
C LEU A 30 8.82 0.15 21.89
N LEU A 31 8.66 -0.78 20.95
CA LEU A 31 7.85 -0.63 19.76
C LEU A 31 6.74 -1.70 19.76
N ASP A 32 5.54 -1.29 19.37
CA ASP A 32 4.38 -2.19 19.29
C ASP A 32 4.32 -2.91 17.95
N ALA A 33 4.71 -2.23 16.87
CA ALA A 33 4.52 -2.70 15.51
C ALA A 33 5.69 -2.39 14.56
N VAL A 34 5.76 -3.18 13.48
CA VAL A 34 6.62 -2.92 12.33
C VAL A 34 5.74 -2.74 11.09
N VAL A 35 5.95 -1.64 10.38
CA VAL A 35 5.28 -1.35 9.11
C VAL A 35 6.21 -1.72 7.96
N PHE A 36 5.75 -2.62 7.09
CA PHE A 36 6.41 -2.93 5.83
C PHE A 36 5.83 -2.05 4.74
N SER A 37 6.62 -1.13 4.26
CA SER A 37 6.28 -0.13 3.24
C SER A 37 7.41 0.00 2.22
N GLY A 38 7.38 1.03 1.41
CA GLY A 38 8.44 1.32 0.42
C GLY A 38 7.87 1.50 -0.98
N GLY A 39 8.49 0.93 -2.02
CA GLY A 39 7.91 0.87 -3.36
C GLY A 39 6.68 -0.06 -3.35
N GLU A 40 6.93 -1.36 -3.44
CA GLU A 40 5.95 -2.42 -3.14
C GLU A 40 6.64 -3.51 -2.33
N CYS A 41 6.37 -3.56 -1.04
CA CYS A 41 7.07 -4.46 -0.12
C CYS A 41 6.84 -5.95 -0.45
N LEU A 42 5.68 -6.29 -1.02
CA LEU A 42 5.35 -7.67 -1.40
C LEU A 42 6.11 -8.17 -2.65
N LEU A 43 6.89 -7.30 -3.32
CA LEU A 43 7.83 -7.70 -4.37
C LEU A 43 9.11 -8.35 -3.83
N HIS A 44 9.45 -8.07 -2.56
CA HIS A 44 10.70 -8.57 -2.01
C HIS A 44 10.63 -10.10 -1.83
N LYS A 45 11.58 -10.81 -2.42
CA LYS A 45 11.59 -12.30 -2.45
C LYS A 45 11.51 -12.94 -1.06
N ASP A 46 12.10 -12.31 -0.07
CA ASP A 46 12.20 -12.83 1.30
C ASP A 46 11.11 -12.24 2.24
N ILE A 47 10.13 -11.48 1.73
CA ILE A 47 9.16 -10.76 2.56
C ILE A 47 8.42 -11.67 3.53
N VAL A 48 8.00 -12.86 3.08
CA VAL A 48 7.26 -13.81 3.91
C VAL A 48 8.10 -14.27 5.10
N GLU A 49 9.38 -14.57 4.88
CA GLU A 49 10.30 -14.98 5.94
C GLU A 49 10.61 -13.84 6.90
N VAL A 50 10.83 -12.63 6.38
CA VAL A 50 11.10 -11.44 7.21
C VAL A 50 9.90 -11.12 8.09
N VAL A 51 8.69 -11.11 7.53
CA VAL A 51 7.44 -10.89 8.28
C VAL A 51 7.26 -11.97 9.35
N ARG A 52 7.51 -13.25 9.02
CA ARG A 52 7.42 -14.34 9.97
C ARG A 52 8.35 -14.14 11.18
N ARG A 53 9.59 -13.74 10.94
CA ARG A 53 10.57 -13.47 12.00
C ARG A 53 10.17 -12.29 12.86
N VAL A 54 9.67 -11.19 12.25
CA VAL A 54 9.16 -10.02 12.98
C VAL A 54 8.00 -10.42 13.90
N LYS A 55 7.05 -11.23 13.41
CA LYS A 55 5.95 -11.76 14.23
C LYS A 55 6.45 -12.62 15.39
N GLN A 56 7.45 -13.48 15.16
CA GLN A 56 8.06 -14.31 16.21
C GLN A 56 8.75 -13.50 17.31
N MET A 57 9.17 -12.27 17.00
CA MET A 57 9.74 -11.34 17.98
C MET A 57 8.67 -10.63 18.83
N GLY A 58 7.38 -10.86 18.55
CA GLY A 58 6.24 -10.30 19.31
C GLY A 58 5.68 -9.00 18.77
N PHE A 59 6.18 -8.47 17.63
CA PHE A 59 5.65 -7.24 17.03
C PHE A 59 4.34 -7.48 16.28
N LEU A 60 3.47 -6.48 16.29
CA LEU A 60 2.39 -6.38 15.31
C LEU A 60 2.99 -6.04 13.93
N VAL A 61 2.32 -6.48 12.88
CA VAL A 61 2.77 -6.26 11.50
C VAL A 61 1.70 -5.53 10.68
N LYS A 62 2.07 -4.38 10.15
CA LYS A 62 1.30 -3.65 9.14
C LYS A 62 1.97 -3.80 7.77
N ILE A 63 1.18 -4.01 6.72
CA ILE A 63 1.60 -4.02 5.33
C ILE A 63 0.98 -2.84 4.59
N ASP A 64 1.82 -2.03 3.96
CA ASP A 64 1.40 -1.02 2.99
C ASP A 64 1.66 -1.57 1.59
N THR A 65 0.60 -1.74 0.77
CA THR A 65 0.71 -2.39 -0.54
C THR A 65 -0.15 -1.71 -1.60
N ASN A 66 0.25 -1.82 -2.86
CA ASN A 66 -0.56 -1.41 -4.01
C ASN A 66 -1.50 -2.52 -4.54
N GLY A 67 -1.57 -3.66 -3.86
CA GLY A 67 -2.44 -4.77 -4.23
C GLY A 67 -1.99 -5.57 -5.46
N SER A 68 -0.77 -5.40 -5.95
CA SER A 68 -0.31 -6.08 -7.18
C SER A 68 0.14 -7.52 -6.97
N LYS A 69 0.21 -8.01 -5.71
CA LYS A 69 0.78 -9.32 -5.36
C LYS A 69 -0.18 -10.21 -4.55
N PRO A 70 -1.34 -10.60 -5.11
CA PRO A 70 -2.37 -11.36 -4.38
C PRO A 70 -1.87 -12.70 -3.81
N LEU A 71 -1.00 -13.43 -4.51
CA LEU A 71 -0.49 -14.72 -4.03
C LEU A 71 0.39 -14.58 -2.78
N VAL A 72 1.19 -13.51 -2.71
CA VAL A 72 2.05 -13.25 -1.54
C VAL A 72 1.19 -12.79 -0.36
N LEU A 73 0.22 -11.90 -0.61
CA LEU A 73 -0.73 -11.46 0.39
C LEU A 73 -1.52 -12.64 0.97
N GLU A 74 -2.07 -13.49 0.10
CA GLU A 74 -2.80 -14.70 0.50
C GLU A 74 -1.98 -15.59 1.44
N LYS A 75 -0.70 -15.82 1.12
CA LYS A 75 0.19 -16.62 1.95
C LYS A 75 0.37 -16.01 3.34
N LEU A 76 0.62 -14.72 3.42
CA LEU A 76 0.78 -14.01 4.70
C LEU A 76 -0.50 -14.03 5.55
N LEU A 77 -1.68 -13.88 4.89
CA LEU A 77 -2.99 -13.96 5.56
C LEU A 77 -3.27 -15.38 6.09
N LYS A 78 -3.05 -16.42 5.27
CA LYS A 78 -3.24 -17.83 5.68
C LYS A 78 -2.36 -18.21 6.86
N GLU A 79 -1.13 -17.70 6.89
CA GLU A 79 -0.20 -17.95 7.98
C GLU A 79 -0.46 -17.06 9.22
N LYS A 80 -1.47 -16.17 9.19
CA LYS A 80 -1.81 -15.23 10.26
C LYS A 80 -0.61 -14.36 10.68
N ARG A 81 0.12 -13.83 9.69
CA ARG A 81 1.35 -13.06 9.90
C ARG A 81 1.16 -11.56 9.85
N ILE A 82 -0.03 -11.09 9.50
CA ILE A 82 -0.36 -9.67 9.34
C ILE A 82 -1.47 -9.32 10.32
N ASP A 83 -1.35 -8.14 10.93
CA ASP A 83 -2.34 -7.59 11.84
C ASP A 83 -3.14 -6.44 11.22
N TYR A 84 -2.58 -5.76 10.22
CA TYR A 84 -3.22 -4.65 9.51
C TYR A 84 -2.71 -4.51 8.09
N VAL A 85 -3.58 -4.09 7.16
CA VAL A 85 -3.18 -3.74 5.79
C VAL A 85 -3.71 -2.36 5.41
N ALA A 86 -2.85 -1.50 4.84
CA ALA A 86 -3.27 -0.34 4.08
C ALA A 86 -3.02 -0.61 2.59
N MET A 87 -4.09 -0.58 1.79
CA MET A 87 -4.00 -0.90 0.37
C MET A 87 -4.32 0.33 -0.48
N ASP A 88 -3.40 0.66 -1.39
CA ASP A 88 -3.50 1.83 -2.25
C ASP A 88 -4.31 1.52 -3.51
N PHE A 89 -5.49 2.12 -3.65
CA PHE A 89 -6.30 2.11 -4.87
C PHE A 89 -5.81 3.22 -5.80
N LYS A 90 -5.19 2.87 -6.92
CA LYS A 90 -4.45 3.84 -7.73
C LYS A 90 -5.29 4.62 -8.74
N GLY A 91 -6.53 4.19 -9.03
CA GLY A 91 -7.43 4.87 -9.97
C GLY A 91 -8.58 3.99 -10.42
N THR A 92 -9.46 4.54 -11.25
CA THR A 92 -10.51 3.77 -11.94
C THR A 92 -9.91 2.69 -12.84
N LYS A 93 -10.70 1.71 -13.26
CA LYS A 93 -10.22 0.62 -14.12
C LYS A 93 -9.50 1.13 -15.36
N GLU A 94 -10.03 2.17 -15.98
CA GLU A 94 -9.48 2.78 -17.20
C GLU A 94 -8.14 3.48 -16.94
N LYS A 95 -8.01 4.17 -15.80
CA LYS A 95 -6.83 4.96 -15.44
C LYS A 95 -5.78 4.16 -14.68
N PHE A 96 -6.13 2.97 -14.17
CA PHE A 96 -5.27 2.23 -13.25
C PHE A 96 -3.88 1.97 -13.81
N GLN A 97 -3.80 1.44 -15.03
CA GLN A 97 -2.51 1.12 -15.67
C GLN A 97 -1.66 2.37 -15.91
N SER A 98 -2.28 3.46 -16.35
CA SER A 98 -1.55 4.71 -16.63
C SER A 98 -0.97 5.33 -15.34
N ILE A 99 -1.69 5.25 -14.22
CA ILE A 99 -1.29 5.81 -12.93
C ILE A 99 -0.34 4.86 -12.19
N ALA A 100 -0.69 3.58 -12.06
CA ALA A 100 0.12 2.59 -11.38
C ALA A 100 1.38 2.17 -12.16
N LYS A 101 1.40 2.42 -13.48
CA LYS A 101 2.41 1.94 -14.44
C LYS A 101 2.50 0.40 -14.48
N LEU A 102 1.43 -0.24 -14.09
CA LEU A 102 1.31 -1.69 -14.04
C LEU A 102 -0.15 -2.08 -14.28
N ASP A 103 -0.37 -3.02 -15.19
CA ASP A 103 -1.68 -3.63 -15.39
C ASP A 103 -1.98 -4.59 -14.22
N SER A 104 -2.58 -4.06 -13.18
CA SER A 104 -2.82 -4.80 -11.94
C SER A 104 -4.18 -4.52 -11.29
N TYR A 105 -5.14 -3.95 -12.04
CA TYR A 105 -6.47 -3.67 -11.50
C TYR A 105 -7.15 -4.93 -10.96
N GLU A 106 -7.20 -5.99 -11.74
CA GLU A 106 -7.83 -7.27 -11.32
C GLU A 106 -7.08 -7.93 -10.14
N ARG A 107 -5.77 -7.69 -10.03
CA ARG A 107 -4.99 -8.15 -8.85
C ARG A 107 -5.35 -7.36 -7.60
N PHE A 108 -5.57 -6.05 -7.74
CA PHE A 108 -6.05 -5.20 -6.65
C PHE A 108 -7.41 -5.69 -6.14
N ILE A 109 -8.37 -5.93 -7.04
CA ILE A 109 -9.69 -6.47 -6.68
C ILE A 109 -9.56 -7.84 -5.98
N ASN A 110 -8.68 -8.72 -6.48
CA ASN A 110 -8.42 -10.00 -5.83
C ASN A 110 -7.86 -9.82 -4.40
N CYS A 111 -6.91 -8.90 -4.20
CA CYS A 111 -6.41 -8.56 -2.86
C CYS A 111 -7.51 -8.04 -1.94
N LEU A 112 -8.39 -7.15 -2.44
CA LEU A 112 -9.54 -6.63 -1.68
C LEU A 112 -10.44 -7.76 -1.20
N LEU A 113 -10.79 -8.70 -2.08
CA LEU A 113 -11.63 -9.86 -1.74
C LEU A 113 -10.95 -10.78 -0.71
N GLN A 114 -9.63 -10.97 -0.82
CA GLN A 114 -8.87 -11.75 0.18
C GLN A 114 -8.88 -11.06 1.55
N LEU A 115 -8.65 -9.75 1.60
CA LEU A 115 -8.67 -8.97 2.85
C LEU A 115 -10.04 -9.03 3.52
N LYS A 116 -11.12 -8.86 2.77
CA LYS A 116 -12.49 -9.00 3.29
C LYS A 116 -12.75 -10.38 3.92
N LYS A 117 -12.25 -11.45 3.29
CA LYS A 117 -12.41 -12.82 3.80
C LYS A 117 -11.52 -13.12 5.00
N SER A 118 -10.41 -12.40 5.17
CA SER A 118 -9.42 -12.69 6.19
C SER A 118 -9.85 -12.32 7.60
N GLY A 119 -10.76 -11.35 7.73
CA GLY A 119 -11.21 -10.79 9.01
C GLY A 119 -10.20 -9.89 9.71
N ILE A 120 -9.02 -9.62 9.12
CA ILE A 120 -8.08 -8.64 9.68
C ILE A 120 -8.55 -7.22 9.37
N PRO A 121 -8.27 -6.24 10.24
CA PRO A 121 -8.56 -4.84 9.94
C PRO A 121 -7.70 -4.35 8.77
N PHE A 122 -8.32 -3.61 7.86
CA PHE A 122 -7.63 -2.99 6.73
C PHE A 122 -8.32 -1.71 6.27
N GLU A 123 -7.57 -0.88 5.58
CA GLU A 123 -8.04 0.36 4.97
C GLU A 123 -7.70 0.40 3.48
N ILE A 124 -8.56 1.07 2.72
CA ILE A 124 -8.30 1.43 1.33
C ILE A 124 -8.07 2.94 1.28
N ARG A 125 -6.99 3.32 0.60
CA ARG A 125 -6.64 4.73 0.42
C ARG A 125 -6.24 5.01 -1.02
N THR A 126 -6.35 6.27 -1.42
CA THR A 126 -5.82 6.77 -2.69
C THR A 126 -5.14 8.11 -2.51
N THR A 127 -4.20 8.42 -3.38
CA THR A 127 -3.61 9.77 -3.47
C THR A 127 -4.25 10.49 -4.65
N PHE A 128 -4.96 11.57 -4.35
CA PHE A 128 -5.56 12.44 -5.34
C PHE A 128 -4.53 13.43 -5.89
N HIS A 129 -4.41 13.50 -7.21
CA HIS A 129 -3.69 14.53 -7.95
C HIS A 129 -4.56 14.99 -9.11
N SER A 130 -4.80 16.30 -9.23
CA SER A 130 -5.75 16.88 -10.19
C SER A 130 -5.46 16.54 -11.65
N ASP A 131 -4.20 16.28 -12.02
CA ASP A 131 -3.83 15.88 -13.39
C ASP A 131 -4.04 14.37 -13.66
N LEU A 132 -4.24 13.58 -12.62
CA LEU A 132 -4.39 12.12 -12.74
C LEU A 132 -5.81 11.66 -12.51
N LEU A 133 -6.47 12.25 -11.50
CA LEU A 133 -7.81 11.90 -11.06
C LEU A 133 -8.66 13.17 -10.95
N ASN A 134 -9.93 13.04 -11.21
CA ASN A 134 -10.92 14.08 -10.96
C ASN A 134 -11.95 13.59 -9.92
N LYS A 135 -12.92 14.44 -9.60
CA LYS A 135 -13.96 14.11 -8.60
C LYS A 135 -14.83 12.92 -9.01
N SER A 136 -15.16 12.80 -10.30
CA SER A 136 -15.96 11.67 -10.78
C SER A 136 -15.18 10.35 -10.70
N ASP A 137 -13.86 10.37 -10.92
CA ASP A 137 -13.01 9.17 -10.71
C ASP A 137 -13.05 8.71 -9.24
N ILE A 138 -13.01 9.64 -8.29
CA ILE A 138 -13.07 9.29 -6.86
C ILE A 138 -14.43 8.67 -6.51
N LEU A 139 -15.52 9.20 -7.04
CA LEU A 139 -16.87 8.65 -6.85
C LEU A 139 -16.99 7.25 -7.47
N GLU A 140 -16.49 7.06 -8.69
CA GLU A 140 -16.46 5.74 -9.34
C GLU A 140 -15.65 4.73 -8.54
N MET A 141 -14.47 5.12 -8.04
CA MET A 141 -13.65 4.26 -7.20
C MET A 141 -14.37 3.87 -5.91
N GLN A 142 -15.09 4.81 -5.30
CA GLN A 142 -15.91 4.53 -4.11
C GLN A 142 -17.03 3.55 -4.44
N GLU A 143 -17.75 3.76 -5.55
CA GLU A 143 -18.81 2.85 -6.01
C GLU A 143 -18.29 1.42 -6.25
N VAL A 144 -17.11 1.30 -6.86
CA VAL A 144 -16.46 0.00 -7.04
C VAL A 144 -16.22 -0.68 -5.69
N LEU A 145 -15.69 0.04 -4.71
CA LEU A 145 -15.45 -0.51 -3.38
C LEU A 145 -16.74 -0.95 -2.69
N GLU A 146 -17.81 -0.15 -2.78
CA GLU A 146 -19.12 -0.46 -2.23
C GLU A 146 -19.74 -1.69 -2.92
N ASN A 147 -19.66 -1.78 -4.24
CA ASN A 147 -20.13 -2.93 -5.03
C ASN A 147 -19.38 -4.21 -4.68
N GLU A 148 -18.08 -4.11 -4.40
CA GLU A 148 -17.29 -5.22 -3.87
C GLU A 148 -17.57 -5.47 -2.37
N GLY A 149 -18.48 -4.69 -1.73
CA GLY A 149 -18.90 -4.84 -0.34
C GLY A 149 -17.85 -4.40 0.68
N TYR A 150 -17.03 -3.41 0.34
CA TYR A 150 -16.18 -2.70 1.29
C TYR A 150 -16.99 -1.62 2.00
N SER A 151 -17.08 -1.68 3.33
CA SER A 151 -17.92 -0.79 4.14
C SER A 151 -17.14 0.15 5.06
N ASN A 152 -15.80 0.03 5.07
CA ASN A 152 -14.96 0.94 5.85
C ASN A 152 -14.71 2.25 5.08
N PRO A 153 -14.23 3.31 5.75
CA PRO A 153 -13.90 4.57 5.07
C PRO A 153 -12.89 4.39 3.95
N PHE A 154 -13.16 5.02 2.79
CA PHE A 154 -12.20 5.19 1.71
C PHE A 154 -11.43 6.49 1.94
N TYR A 155 -10.12 6.40 2.18
CA TYR A 155 -9.30 7.55 2.51
C TYR A 155 -8.71 8.19 1.25
N VAL A 156 -9.14 9.42 0.94
CA VAL A 156 -8.59 10.21 -0.15
C VAL A 156 -7.58 11.21 0.40
N GLN A 157 -6.32 11.04 0.06
CA GLN A 157 -5.21 11.88 0.49
C GLN A 157 -4.84 12.82 -0.65
N ASN A 158 -4.91 14.15 -0.42
CA ASN A 158 -4.43 15.10 -1.40
C ASN A 158 -2.91 14.95 -1.59
N PHE A 159 -2.48 14.97 -2.84
CA PHE A 159 -1.06 15.00 -3.19
C PHE A 159 -0.40 16.23 -2.57
N ARG A 160 0.79 16.02 -1.98
CA ARG A 160 1.63 17.10 -1.45
C ARG A 160 3.01 17.02 -2.08
N ARG A 161 3.46 18.11 -2.67
CA ARG A 161 4.78 18.19 -3.27
C ARG A 161 5.81 18.49 -2.20
N TYR A 162 6.45 17.47 -1.66
CA TYR A 162 7.56 17.66 -0.73
C TYR A 162 8.93 17.54 -1.41
N GLN A 163 9.04 16.77 -2.48
CA GLN A 163 10.28 16.46 -3.21
C GLN A 163 9.98 16.04 -4.65
N ASN A 164 11.03 15.68 -5.40
CA ASN A 164 10.90 15.16 -6.75
C ASN A 164 10.15 13.83 -6.73
N THR A 165 9.13 13.72 -7.57
CA THR A 165 8.44 12.46 -7.86
C THR A 165 9.18 11.69 -8.96
N ILE A 166 8.87 10.38 -9.14
CA ILE A 166 9.45 9.55 -10.21
C ILE A 166 9.23 10.18 -11.59
N GLU A 167 8.02 10.69 -11.83
CA GLU A 167 7.70 11.49 -13.01
C GLU A 167 7.43 12.92 -12.56
N PRO A 168 7.91 13.94 -13.29
CA PRO A 168 7.60 15.32 -12.97
C PRO A 168 6.09 15.53 -12.97
N LEU A 169 5.55 15.96 -11.85
CA LEU A 169 4.16 16.37 -11.72
C LEU A 169 4.12 17.82 -11.25
N PRO A 170 3.20 18.63 -11.79
CA PRO A 170 2.95 19.99 -11.29
C PRO A 170 2.35 19.95 -9.89
N ASP A 171 2.07 21.11 -9.32
CA ASP A 171 1.31 21.23 -8.09
C ASP A 171 -0.14 20.77 -8.34
N SER A 172 -0.68 20.02 -7.40
CA SER A 172 -2.06 19.55 -7.48
C SER A 172 -3.02 20.54 -6.85
N ILE A 173 -4.16 20.76 -7.49
CA ILE A 173 -5.31 21.42 -6.87
C ILE A 173 -5.92 20.46 -5.84
N LEU A 174 -6.37 20.98 -4.70
CA LEU A 174 -7.00 20.15 -3.67
C LEU A 174 -8.36 19.61 -4.16
N LEU A 175 -8.73 18.43 -3.74
CA LEU A 175 -9.99 17.79 -4.14
C LEU A 175 -11.22 18.68 -3.85
N ASN A 176 -11.19 19.43 -2.73
CA ASN A 176 -12.28 20.33 -2.34
C ASN A 176 -12.39 21.60 -3.22
N GLU A 177 -11.36 21.90 -4.00
CA GLU A 177 -11.28 23.06 -4.90
C GLU A 177 -11.53 22.67 -6.36
N THR A 178 -11.72 21.39 -6.65
CA THR A 178 -12.11 20.90 -7.98
C THR A 178 -13.62 21.07 -8.15
N ASN A 179 -14.01 21.75 -9.25
CA ASN A 179 -15.43 21.92 -9.66
C ASN A 179 -16.03 20.58 -10.13
#